data_3410151f6c9599364551dcb61f27f906
#
_entry.id   3410151f6c9599364551dcb61f27f906
#
_cell.length_a   1.000
_cell.length_b   1.000
_cell.length_c   1.000
_cell.angle_alpha   90.00
_cell.angle_beta   90.00
_cell.angle_gamma   90.00
#
_symmetry.space_group_name_H-M   'P 1'
#
loop_
_entity.id
_entity.type
_entity.pdbx_description
1 polymer ?
#
loop_
_entity_poly.entity_id
_entity_poly.type
_entity_poly.pdbx_seq_one_letter_code
_entity_poly.pdbx_strand_id
1 'polypeptide(L)'
;GILAAIQYTFDLVATKVGERWTLDTMPKEEAGVYDMLCRADSIGVFQVESRAQVGTLPRLLPRRFYDLVIEVALIRPGPIQGGAVHPYIRRATGREEVTYLHPALEPVLERTKGVPLFQEQLMQIAMAVGGCTGDDADLLRRAMGSKRGVEKIERLKDKLYAGMASNGITGALADDIYSRIQAFANFGFAESHAISFALLVYASSWLKLHYPGAFLAGLLRAQPMGFYSPQSLVADARRHGVAVLRPDIMQSEVDADLEPVNPERSGPTGLGSCLQRVQLQVGPF
;
A
#
# COMPACT_ATOMS: atom_id res chain seq x y z
N GLY A 1 9.55 2.73 -14.07
CA GLY A 1 8.58 2.92 -12.99
C GLY A 1 9.16 2.56 -11.63
N ILE A 2 8.33 2.47 -10.58
CA ILE A 2 8.82 2.33 -9.19
C ILE A 2 9.71 1.11 -8.93
N LEU A 3 9.44 -0.02 -9.54
CA LEU A 3 10.32 -1.21 -9.42
C LEU A 3 11.73 -0.90 -9.90
N ALA A 4 11.86 -0.16 -11.01
CA ALA A 4 13.18 0.28 -11.48
C ALA A 4 13.82 1.27 -10.49
N ALA A 5 13.04 2.20 -9.91
CA ALA A 5 13.53 3.15 -8.92
C ALA A 5 14.07 2.43 -7.66
N ILE A 6 13.34 1.43 -7.17
CA ILE A 6 13.77 0.60 -6.03
C ILE A 6 15.08 -0.14 -6.39
N GLN A 7 15.15 -0.74 -7.59
CA GLN A 7 16.36 -1.45 -8.02
C GLN A 7 17.55 -0.49 -8.16
N TYR A 8 17.38 0.64 -8.82
CA TYR A 8 18.44 1.67 -8.91
C TYR A 8 18.90 2.15 -7.54
N THR A 9 17.98 2.26 -6.58
CA THR A 9 18.33 2.64 -5.21
C THR A 9 19.19 1.57 -4.53
N PHE A 10 18.80 0.29 -4.64
CA PHE A 10 19.62 -0.82 -4.11
C PHE A 10 21.01 -0.86 -4.75
N ASP A 11 21.10 -0.68 -6.08
CA ASP A 11 22.36 -0.66 -6.80
C ASP A 11 23.26 0.49 -6.36
N LEU A 12 22.68 1.69 -6.16
CA LEU A 12 23.40 2.85 -5.64
C LEU A 12 23.89 2.64 -4.21
N VAL A 13 23.06 2.07 -3.35
CA VAL A 13 23.46 1.74 -1.97
C VAL A 13 24.59 0.71 -1.98
N ALA A 14 24.49 -0.34 -2.81
CA ALA A 14 25.54 -1.34 -2.91
C ALA A 14 26.87 -0.78 -3.43
N THR A 15 26.83 0.10 -4.42
CA THR A 15 28.05 0.61 -5.09
C THR A 15 28.67 1.81 -4.39
N LYS A 16 27.85 2.69 -3.79
CA LYS A 16 28.30 3.96 -3.21
C LYS A 16 28.37 3.96 -1.68
N VAL A 17 27.55 3.15 -1.02
CA VAL A 17 27.54 3.03 0.45
C VAL A 17 28.23 1.74 0.91
N GLY A 18 28.27 0.72 0.05
CA GLY A 18 28.92 -0.57 0.37
C GLY A 18 28.00 -1.56 1.09
N GLU A 19 26.70 -1.24 1.22
CA GLU A 19 25.72 -2.09 1.86
C GLU A 19 24.85 -2.78 0.80
N ARG A 20 24.59 -4.07 0.97
CA ARG A 20 23.78 -4.84 0.03
C ARG A 20 22.44 -5.25 0.64
N TRP A 21 21.38 -4.73 0.07
CA TRP A 21 20.01 -5.02 0.46
C TRP A 21 19.20 -5.60 -0.69
N THR A 22 18.21 -6.39 -0.35
CA THR A 22 17.19 -6.92 -1.26
C THR A 22 15.83 -6.81 -0.56
N LEU A 23 14.74 -7.03 -1.28
CA LEU A 23 13.40 -7.08 -0.67
C LEU A 23 13.28 -8.16 0.44
N ASP A 24 14.11 -9.20 0.37
CA ASP A 24 14.11 -10.29 1.35
C ASP A 24 14.98 -9.97 2.59
N THR A 25 16.15 -9.36 2.40
CA THR A 25 17.12 -9.10 3.47
C THR A 25 16.88 -7.79 4.22
N MET A 26 16.06 -6.90 3.66
CA MET A 26 15.70 -5.63 4.29
C MET A 26 15.01 -5.87 5.64
N PRO A 27 15.37 -5.13 6.72
CA PRO A 27 14.71 -5.22 8.02
C PRO A 27 13.20 -5.03 7.92
N LYS A 28 12.45 -5.92 8.56
CA LYS A 28 10.98 -5.94 8.55
C LYS A 28 10.44 -5.31 9.84
N GLU A 29 9.22 -4.79 9.77
CA GLU A 29 8.48 -4.26 10.93
C GLU A 29 9.21 -3.14 11.69
N GLU A 30 9.95 -2.29 11.00
CA GLU A 30 10.69 -1.19 11.62
C GLU A 30 9.76 -0.02 11.97
N ALA A 31 9.71 0.36 13.25
CA ALA A 31 8.81 1.39 13.76
C ALA A 31 9.01 2.76 13.07
N GLY A 32 10.24 3.12 12.73
CA GLY A 32 10.57 4.38 12.04
C GLY A 32 9.90 4.52 10.68
N VAL A 33 9.73 3.41 9.94
CA VAL A 33 9.02 3.38 8.65
C VAL A 33 7.54 3.72 8.86
N TYR A 34 6.90 3.10 9.84
CA TYR A 34 5.49 3.37 10.15
C TYR A 34 5.27 4.78 10.70
N ASP A 35 6.19 5.28 11.54
CA ASP A 35 6.13 6.65 12.04
C ASP A 35 6.23 7.68 10.93
N MET A 36 7.07 7.46 9.93
CA MET A 36 7.17 8.29 8.73
C MET A 36 5.85 8.30 7.97
N LEU A 37 5.25 7.13 7.72
CA LEU A 37 3.98 6.98 7.03
C LEU A 37 2.81 7.60 7.81
N CYS A 38 2.78 7.46 9.14
CA CYS A 38 1.76 8.11 9.98
C CYS A 38 1.78 9.65 9.90
N ARG A 39 2.94 10.24 9.59
CA ARG A 39 3.06 11.68 9.31
C ARG A 39 2.72 12.05 7.87
N ALA A 40 2.29 11.08 7.06
CA ALA A 40 2.04 11.26 5.63
C ALA A 40 3.28 11.70 4.83
N ASP A 41 4.46 11.37 5.29
CA ASP A 41 5.72 11.63 4.61
C ASP A 41 6.00 10.55 3.57
N SER A 42 5.20 10.57 2.48
CA SER A 42 5.14 9.51 1.48
C SER A 42 5.40 9.97 0.05
N ILE A 43 5.98 11.15 -0.14
CA ILE A 43 6.36 11.63 -1.49
C ILE A 43 7.37 10.67 -2.11
N GLY A 44 7.07 10.17 -3.31
CA GLY A 44 7.88 9.18 -4.04
C GLY A 44 7.73 7.74 -3.55
N VAL A 45 6.99 7.50 -2.47
CA VAL A 45 6.71 6.16 -1.95
C VAL A 45 5.64 5.49 -2.81
N PHE A 46 5.87 4.23 -3.18
CA PHE A 46 4.93 3.49 -4.02
C PHE A 46 3.52 3.48 -3.43
N GLN A 47 2.52 3.64 -4.30
CA GLN A 47 1.09 3.49 -4.04
C GLN A 47 0.48 4.49 -3.04
N VAL A 48 1.20 4.96 -2.02
CA VAL A 48 0.66 5.79 -0.93
C VAL A 48 0.96 7.29 -1.10
N GLU A 49 1.06 7.76 -2.34
CA GLU A 49 1.37 9.14 -2.70
C GLU A 49 0.20 9.94 -3.27
N SER A 50 -0.95 9.31 -3.56
CA SER A 50 -2.15 10.03 -4.00
C SER A 50 -2.76 10.84 -2.85
N ARG A 51 -3.49 11.92 -3.17
CA ARG A 51 -4.15 12.77 -2.15
C ARG A 51 -5.02 11.97 -1.18
N ALA A 52 -5.73 10.97 -1.69
CA ALA A 52 -6.61 10.14 -0.87
C ALA A 52 -5.82 9.27 0.11
N GLN A 53 -4.71 8.66 -0.35
CA GLN A 53 -3.86 7.81 0.47
C GLN A 53 -3.05 8.64 1.48
N VAL A 54 -2.42 9.74 1.05
CA VAL A 54 -1.73 10.68 1.93
C VAL A 54 -2.67 11.20 3.04
N GLY A 55 -3.93 11.51 2.70
CA GLY A 55 -4.94 11.93 3.68
C GLY A 55 -5.45 10.82 4.60
N THR A 56 -5.27 9.56 4.23
CA THR A 56 -5.73 8.39 5.02
C THR A 56 -4.66 7.91 6.00
N LEU A 57 -3.39 7.96 5.65
CA LEU A 57 -2.27 7.49 6.48
C LEU A 57 -2.29 8.03 7.92
N PRO A 58 -2.46 9.36 8.18
CA PRO A 58 -2.51 9.89 9.54
C PRO A 58 -3.77 9.48 10.31
N ARG A 59 -4.79 8.99 9.63
CA ARG A 59 -6.05 8.53 10.22
C ARG A 59 -6.03 7.03 10.50
N LEU A 60 -5.39 6.26 9.61
CA LEU A 60 -5.22 4.81 9.75
C LEU A 60 -4.17 4.47 10.79
N LEU A 61 -3.09 5.28 10.89
CA LEU A 61 -1.98 5.10 11.80
C LEU A 61 -1.34 3.70 11.69
N PRO A 62 -0.79 3.32 10.54
CA PRO A 62 -0.22 2.00 10.35
C PRO A 62 0.93 1.74 11.34
N ARG A 63 0.97 0.53 11.93
CA ARG A 63 1.97 0.11 12.91
C ARG A 63 2.61 -1.23 12.60
N ARG A 64 2.10 -1.93 11.60
CA ARG A 64 2.58 -3.24 11.16
C ARG A 64 2.32 -3.39 9.65
N PHE A 65 2.99 -4.36 9.06
CA PHE A 65 2.90 -4.63 7.62
C PHE A 65 1.46 -4.82 7.12
N TYR A 66 0.64 -5.55 7.88
CA TYR A 66 -0.74 -5.81 7.46
C TYR A 66 -1.61 -4.53 7.39
N ASP A 67 -1.28 -3.50 8.15
CA ASP A 67 -1.98 -2.21 8.05
C ASP A 67 -1.71 -1.53 6.69
N LEU A 68 -0.53 -1.76 6.08
CA LEU A 68 -0.25 -1.32 4.71
C LEU A 68 -1.04 -2.12 3.68
N VAL A 69 -1.23 -3.43 3.91
CA VAL A 69 -2.11 -4.27 3.08
C VAL A 69 -3.53 -3.72 3.08
N ILE A 70 -4.02 -3.32 4.24
CA ILE A 70 -5.33 -2.69 4.39
C ILE A 70 -5.38 -1.32 3.68
N GLU A 71 -4.36 -0.46 3.85
CA GLU A 71 -4.31 0.85 3.18
C GLU A 71 -4.42 0.71 1.66
N VAL A 72 -3.66 -0.22 1.08
CA VAL A 72 -3.71 -0.53 -0.36
C VAL A 72 -5.11 -1.02 -0.78
N ALA A 73 -5.78 -1.79 0.06
CA ALA A 73 -7.10 -2.33 -0.23
C ALA A 73 -8.23 -1.30 -0.05
N LEU A 74 -8.11 -0.39 0.92
CA LEU A 74 -9.13 0.63 1.23
C LEU A 74 -9.17 1.74 0.18
N ILE A 75 -8.00 2.21 -0.25
CA ILE A 75 -7.89 3.38 -1.14
C ILE A 75 -7.44 2.93 -2.53
N ARG A 76 -8.37 2.83 -3.45
CA ARG A 76 -8.13 2.36 -4.84
C ARG A 76 -8.44 3.45 -5.84
N PRO A 77 -7.80 3.42 -7.03
CA PRO A 77 -8.27 4.19 -8.19
C PRO A 77 -9.66 3.67 -8.60
N GLY A 78 -10.65 4.54 -8.65
CA GLY A 78 -12.02 4.19 -8.98
C GLY A 78 -13.02 4.69 -7.94
N PRO A 79 -14.31 4.38 -8.07
CA PRO A 79 -15.30 4.76 -7.07
C PRO A 79 -14.92 4.12 -5.73
N ILE A 80 -14.44 4.96 -4.82
CA ILE A 80 -14.15 4.59 -3.45
C ILE A 80 -15.45 4.06 -2.87
N GLN A 81 -15.44 2.84 -2.36
CA GLN A 81 -16.52 2.37 -1.51
C GLN A 81 -16.45 3.16 -0.19
N GLY A 82 -16.97 4.39 -0.19
CA GLY A 82 -16.96 5.28 0.96
C GLY A 82 -17.56 4.65 2.22
N GLY A 83 -18.34 3.55 2.04
CA GLY A 83 -18.89 2.76 3.12
C GLY A 83 -17.86 1.95 3.92
N ALA A 84 -16.75 1.49 3.34
CA ALA A 84 -15.77 0.63 4.03
C ALA A 84 -14.66 1.41 4.75
N VAL A 85 -14.23 2.55 4.21
CA VAL A 85 -13.10 3.34 4.75
C VAL A 85 -13.39 3.85 6.15
N HIS A 86 -14.52 4.49 6.36
CA HIS A 86 -14.86 5.09 7.65
C HIS A 86 -15.09 4.06 8.77
N PRO A 87 -15.87 2.98 8.59
CA PRO A 87 -16.01 1.94 9.61
C PRO A 87 -14.69 1.29 9.97
N TYR A 88 -13.86 0.93 8.98
CA TYR A 88 -12.58 0.31 9.26
C TYR A 88 -11.69 1.22 10.13
N ILE A 89 -11.50 2.48 9.73
CA ILE A 89 -10.66 3.43 10.47
C ILE A 89 -11.18 3.64 11.89
N ARG A 90 -12.50 3.83 12.06
CA ARG A 90 -13.09 4.00 13.40
C ARG A 90 -12.84 2.81 14.30
N ARG A 91 -13.00 1.60 13.79
CA ARG A 91 -12.77 0.35 14.52
C ARG A 91 -11.28 0.11 14.78
N ALA A 92 -10.43 0.33 13.80
CA ALA A 92 -8.98 0.19 13.94
C ALA A 92 -8.38 1.16 14.98
N THR A 93 -8.96 2.34 15.13
CA THR A 93 -8.53 3.38 16.08
C THR A 93 -9.31 3.37 17.41
N GLY A 94 -10.15 2.37 17.65
CA GLY A 94 -10.92 2.21 18.88
C GLY A 94 -12.08 3.21 19.06
N ARG A 95 -12.47 3.94 18.01
CA ARG A 95 -13.59 4.90 18.02
C ARG A 95 -14.95 4.24 17.81
N GLU A 96 -14.95 2.99 17.37
CA GLU A 96 -16.13 2.17 17.16
C GLU A 96 -15.80 0.75 17.58
N GLU A 97 -16.75 0.07 18.24
CA GLU A 97 -16.60 -1.33 18.61
C GLU A 97 -16.61 -2.22 17.36
N VAL A 98 -15.77 -3.26 17.38
CA VAL A 98 -15.76 -4.27 16.31
C VAL A 98 -16.95 -5.20 16.53
N THR A 99 -17.85 -5.21 15.55
CA THR A 99 -19.03 -6.07 15.57
C THR A 99 -19.09 -6.94 14.33
N TYR A 100 -19.66 -8.13 14.47
CA TYR A 100 -19.86 -9.08 13.39
C TYR A 100 -21.38 -9.33 13.23
N LEU A 101 -21.84 -9.45 12.00
CA LEU A 101 -23.25 -9.72 11.71
C LEU A 101 -23.70 -11.08 12.24
N HIS A 102 -22.79 -12.05 12.29
CA HIS A 102 -23.01 -13.38 12.83
C HIS A 102 -21.70 -13.93 13.40
N PRO A 103 -21.71 -14.70 14.50
CA PRO A 103 -20.48 -15.25 15.10
C PRO A 103 -19.61 -16.06 14.13
N ALA A 104 -20.21 -16.80 13.19
CA ALA A 104 -19.48 -17.56 12.18
C ALA A 104 -18.64 -16.67 11.22
N LEU A 105 -18.88 -15.37 11.18
CA LEU A 105 -18.12 -14.41 10.37
C LEU A 105 -16.90 -13.84 11.09
N GLU A 106 -16.81 -14.01 12.40
CA GLU A 106 -15.67 -13.51 13.19
C GLU A 106 -14.33 -14.05 12.68
N PRO A 107 -14.11 -15.36 12.49
CA PRO A 107 -12.83 -15.87 11.99
C PRO A 107 -12.46 -15.35 10.59
N VAL A 108 -13.46 -15.02 9.79
CA VAL A 108 -13.28 -14.50 8.42
C VAL A 108 -12.89 -13.01 8.42
N LEU A 109 -13.48 -12.23 9.33
CA LEU A 109 -13.43 -10.77 9.30
C LEU A 109 -12.61 -10.14 10.43
N GLU A 110 -12.09 -10.92 11.37
CA GLU A 110 -11.34 -10.43 12.53
C GLU A 110 -10.17 -9.53 12.10
N ARG A 111 -9.36 -9.99 11.15
CA ARG A 111 -8.18 -9.25 10.65
C ARG A 111 -8.53 -7.94 9.95
N THR A 112 -9.76 -7.79 9.48
CA THR A 112 -10.28 -6.56 8.86
C THR A 112 -11.35 -5.86 9.71
N LYS A 113 -11.36 -6.13 11.03
CA LYS A 113 -12.23 -5.46 12.01
C LYS A 113 -13.72 -5.53 11.65
N GLY A 114 -14.16 -6.69 11.17
CA GLY A 114 -15.55 -6.90 10.77
C GLY A 114 -15.96 -6.26 9.44
N VAL A 115 -15.02 -5.67 8.71
CA VAL A 115 -15.28 -5.04 7.41
C VAL A 115 -14.74 -5.94 6.29
N PRO A 116 -15.56 -6.46 5.38
CA PRO A 116 -15.06 -7.23 4.24
C PRO A 116 -14.31 -6.32 3.27
N LEU A 117 -13.08 -6.67 2.93
CA LEU A 117 -12.19 -5.88 2.04
C LEU A 117 -11.70 -6.70 0.84
N PHE A 118 -11.56 -8.02 1.01
CA PHE A 118 -10.93 -8.89 0.02
C PHE A 118 -11.92 -9.88 -0.59
N GLN A 119 -11.71 -10.22 -1.86
CA GLN A 119 -12.54 -11.23 -2.54
C GLN A 119 -12.49 -12.60 -1.86
N GLU A 120 -11.35 -12.95 -1.27
CA GLU A 120 -11.18 -14.18 -0.50
C GLU A 120 -12.11 -14.22 0.72
N GLN A 121 -12.30 -13.08 1.38
CA GLN A 121 -13.25 -12.98 2.49
C GLN A 121 -14.69 -13.17 2.03
N LEU A 122 -15.03 -12.69 0.85
CA LEU A 122 -16.37 -12.92 0.29
C LEU A 122 -16.65 -14.39 0.06
N MET A 123 -15.67 -15.11 -0.51
CA MET A 123 -15.75 -16.58 -0.68
C MET A 123 -15.92 -17.27 0.66
N GLN A 124 -15.13 -16.88 1.65
CA GLN A 124 -15.22 -17.44 3.01
C GLN A 124 -16.56 -17.13 3.69
N ILE A 125 -17.11 -15.93 3.51
CA ILE A 125 -18.46 -15.59 4.01
C ILE A 125 -19.50 -16.52 3.37
N ALA A 126 -19.49 -16.68 2.05
CA ALA A 126 -20.42 -17.55 1.35
C ALA A 126 -20.33 -19.02 1.78
N MET A 127 -19.14 -19.49 2.10
CA MET A 127 -18.91 -20.84 2.63
C MET A 127 -19.35 -20.96 4.09
N ALA A 128 -19.00 -20.00 4.94
CA ALA A 128 -19.23 -20.06 6.38
C ALA A 128 -20.72 -19.97 6.74
N VAL A 129 -21.49 -19.13 6.06
CA VAL A 129 -22.91 -18.89 6.38
C VAL A 129 -23.87 -19.25 5.26
N GLY A 130 -23.44 -19.26 4.00
CA GLY A 130 -24.29 -19.50 2.83
C GLY A 130 -24.32 -20.94 2.34
N GLY A 131 -23.63 -21.87 3.02
CA GLY A 131 -23.60 -23.28 2.62
C GLY A 131 -22.98 -23.54 1.23
N CYS A 132 -22.20 -22.58 0.70
CA CYS A 132 -21.54 -22.71 -0.58
C CYS A 132 -20.35 -23.69 -0.49
N THR A 133 -20.18 -24.48 -1.55
CA THR A 133 -19.00 -25.33 -1.73
C THR A 133 -17.81 -24.52 -2.24
N GLY A 134 -16.62 -25.13 -2.31
CA GLY A 134 -15.44 -24.50 -2.93
C GLY A 134 -15.66 -24.11 -4.39
N ASP A 135 -16.42 -24.91 -5.15
CA ASP A 135 -16.76 -24.64 -6.55
C ASP A 135 -17.69 -23.42 -6.68
N ASP A 136 -18.67 -23.29 -5.76
CA ASP A 136 -19.54 -22.11 -5.71
C ASP A 136 -18.75 -20.86 -5.35
N ALA A 137 -17.82 -20.98 -4.41
CA ALA A 137 -16.93 -19.89 -4.02
C ALA A 137 -16.02 -19.45 -5.18
N ASP A 138 -15.50 -20.37 -5.98
CA ASP A 138 -14.74 -20.05 -7.18
C ASP A 138 -15.63 -19.40 -8.26
N LEU A 139 -16.89 -19.81 -8.38
CA LEU A 139 -17.86 -19.14 -9.25
C LEU A 139 -18.09 -17.69 -8.82
N LEU A 140 -18.21 -17.43 -7.51
CA LEU A 140 -18.30 -16.08 -6.94
C LEU A 140 -17.04 -15.27 -7.28
N ARG A 141 -15.86 -15.85 -7.09
CA ARG A 141 -14.59 -15.20 -7.43
C ARG A 141 -14.52 -14.78 -8.90
N ARG A 142 -14.92 -15.67 -9.81
CA ARG A 142 -14.96 -15.41 -11.25
C ARG A 142 -16.06 -14.42 -11.66
N ALA A 143 -17.05 -14.21 -10.83
CA ALA A 143 -18.09 -13.21 -11.03
C ALA A 143 -17.56 -11.80 -10.74
N MET A 144 -16.67 -11.67 -9.74
CA MET A 144 -16.11 -10.38 -9.32
C MET A 144 -15.30 -9.73 -10.46
N GLY A 145 -15.57 -8.45 -10.72
CA GLY A 145 -14.92 -7.70 -11.79
C GLY A 145 -15.38 -8.04 -13.21
N SER A 146 -16.33 -8.98 -13.38
CA SER A 146 -16.90 -9.27 -14.70
C SER A 146 -18.09 -8.35 -15.01
N LYS A 147 -18.29 -8.01 -16.30
CA LYS A 147 -19.44 -7.19 -16.74
C LYS A 147 -20.81 -7.79 -16.36
N ARG A 148 -20.87 -9.08 -16.06
CA ARG A 148 -22.07 -9.81 -15.64
C ARG A 148 -21.92 -10.40 -14.24
N GLY A 149 -21.14 -9.75 -13.38
CA GLY A 149 -20.88 -10.23 -12.04
C GLY A 149 -22.14 -10.39 -11.20
N VAL A 150 -23.00 -9.36 -11.22
CA VAL A 150 -24.27 -9.37 -10.50
C VAL A 150 -25.17 -10.53 -10.96
N GLU A 151 -25.32 -10.73 -12.27
CA GLU A 151 -26.13 -11.85 -12.82
C GLU A 151 -25.60 -13.22 -12.37
N LYS A 152 -24.29 -13.38 -12.28
CA LYS A 152 -23.69 -14.65 -11.84
C LYS A 152 -23.90 -14.89 -10.34
N ILE A 153 -23.85 -13.85 -9.53
CA ILE A 153 -24.14 -13.94 -8.09
C ILE A 153 -25.63 -14.23 -7.87
N GLU A 154 -26.51 -13.62 -8.67
CA GLU A 154 -27.95 -13.88 -8.61
C GLU A 154 -28.30 -15.35 -8.79
N ARG A 155 -27.54 -16.11 -9.62
CA ARG A 155 -27.72 -17.56 -9.79
C ARG A 155 -27.45 -18.36 -8.51
N LEU A 156 -26.65 -17.82 -7.60
CA LEU A 156 -26.36 -18.45 -6.31
C LEU A 156 -27.28 -17.98 -5.18
N LYS A 157 -28.19 -17.05 -5.47
CA LYS A 157 -29.04 -16.41 -4.47
C LYS A 157 -29.84 -17.44 -3.65
N ASP A 158 -30.59 -18.29 -4.32
CA ASP A 158 -31.44 -19.29 -3.64
C ASP A 158 -30.60 -20.24 -2.77
N LYS A 159 -29.43 -20.64 -3.26
CA LYS A 159 -28.51 -21.49 -2.52
C LYS A 159 -27.95 -20.77 -1.28
N LEU A 160 -27.56 -19.51 -1.43
CA LEU A 160 -27.07 -18.70 -0.31
C LEU A 160 -28.14 -18.51 0.77
N TYR A 161 -29.37 -18.19 0.38
CA TYR A 161 -30.49 -18.06 1.33
C TYR A 161 -30.83 -19.39 2.00
N ALA A 162 -30.86 -20.50 1.27
CA ALA A 162 -31.08 -21.82 1.84
C ALA A 162 -29.98 -22.21 2.84
N GLY A 163 -28.72 -21.94 2.50
CA GLY A 163 -27.59 -22.17 3.38
C GLY A 163 -27.62 -21.28 4.62
N MET A 164 -27.94 -20.00 4.48
CA MET A 164 -28.12 -19.09 5.61
C MET A 164 -29.26 -19.55 6.52
N ALA A 165 -30.38 -19.95 5.96
CA ALA A 165 -31.53 -20.45 6.74
C ALA A 165 -31.16 -21.73 7.55
N SER A 166 -30.37 -22.64 6.99
CA SER A 166 -29.88 -23.82 7.72
C SER A 166 -28.91 -23.47 8.85
N ASN A 167 -28.27 -22.31 8.78
CA ASN A 167 -27.44 -21.76 9.86
C ASN A 167 -28.21 -20.81 10.81
N GLY A 168 -29.54 -20.78 10.73
CA GLY A 168 -30.40 -19.93 11.56
C GLY A 168 -30.41 -18.45 11.17
N ILE A 169 -29.83 -18.09 10.01
CA ILE A 169 -29.75 -16.74 9.50
C ILE A 169 -30.92 -16.52 8.53
N THR A 170 -31.91 -15.72 8.93
CA THR A 170 -33.14 -15.45 8.16
C THR A 170 -33.50 -13.97 8.18
N GLY A 171 -34.47 -13.56 7.33
CA GLY A 171 -35.00 -12.19 7.30
C GLY A 171 -33.96 -11.14 6.99
N ALA A 172 -34.05 -10.00 7.67
CA ALA A 172 -33.22 -8.82 7.42
C ALA A 172 -31.70 -9.09 7.55
N LEU A 173 -31.29 -10.04 8.41
CA LEU A 173 -29.89 -10.40 8.54
C LEU A 173 -29.37 -11.14 7.29
N ALA A 174 -30.17 -12.04 6.74
CA ALA A 174 -29.82 -12.73 5.50
C ALA A 174 -29.76 -11.75 4.32
N ASP A 175 -30.69 -10.79 4.28
CA ASP A 175 -30.72 -9.74 3.24
C ASP A 175 -29.50 -8.82 3.33
N ASP A 176 -29.06 -8.45 4.53
CA ASP A 176 -27.85 -7.64 4.72
C ASP A 176 -26.59 -8.39 4.27
N ILE A 177 -26.44 -9.65 4.67
CA ILE A 177 -25.31 -10.49 4.24
C ILE A 177 -25.31 -10.64 2.70
N TYR A 178 -26.45 -10.96 2.10
CA TYR A 178 -26.56 -11.11 0.65
C TYR A 178 -26.24 -9.79 -0.09
N SER A 179 -26.77 -8.69 0.40
CA SER A 179 -26.50 -7.35 -0.15
C SER A 179 -25.01 -7.01 -0.14
N ARG A 180 -24.31 -7.37 0.93
CA ARG A 180 -22.83 -7.19 1.00
C ARG A 180 -22.11 -8.07 -0.01
N ILE A 181 -22.52 -9.33 -0.15
CA ILE A 181 -21.97 -10.23 -1.18
C ILE A 181 -22.17 -9.63 -2.57
N GLN A 182 -23.36 -9.15 -2.86
CA GLN A 182 -23.70 -8.55 -4.16
C GLN A 182 -22.93 -7.25 -4.43
N ALA A 183 -22.76 -6.39 -3.42
CA ALA A 183 -21.99 -5.17 -3.55
C ALA A 183 -20.52 -5.43 -3.92
N PHE A 184 -19.94 -6.53 -3.44
CA PHE A 184 -18.58 -6.95 -3.77
C PHE A 184 -18.41 -7.47 -5.20
N ALA A 185 -19.50 -7.85 -5.89
CA ALA A 185 -19.45 -8.36 -7.26
C ALA A 185 -18.69 -7.44 -8.21
N ASN A 186 -18.82 -6.13 -7.99
CA ASN A 186 -18.25 -5.12 -8.86
C ASN A 186 -16.85 -4.67 -8.42
N PHE A 187 -16.40 -5.03 -7.21
CA PHE A 187 -15.27 -4.37 -6.56
C PHE A 187 -14.29 -5.32 -5.86
N GLY A 188 -14.33 -6.61 -6.16
CA GLY A 188 -13.42 -7.59 -5.57
C GLY A 188 -11.94 -7.19 -5.72
N PHE A 189 -11.16 -7.32 -4.65
CA PHE A 189 -9.73 -7.06 -4.63
C PHE A 189 -9.01 -8.25 -4.00
N ALA A 190 -8.01 -8.79 -4.68
CA ALA A 190 -7.26 -9.93 -4.19
C ALA A 190 -6.35 -9.52 -3.03
N GLU A 191 -6.41 -10.25 -1.92
CA GLU A 191 -5.55 -10.02 -0.77
C GLU A 191 -4.07 -10.22 -1.11
N SER A 192 -3.75 -11.25 -1.91
CA SER A 192 -2.38 -11.52 -2.39
C SER A 192 -1.81 -10.35 -3.20
N HIS A 193 -2.65 -9.68 -4.00
CA HIS A 193 -2.25 -8.48 -4.73
C HIS A 193 -1.97 -7.31 -3.77
N ALA A 194 -2.82 -7.12 -2.76
CA ALA A 194 -2.61 -6.11 -1.72
C ALA A 194 -1.31 -6.36 -0.94
N ILE A 195 -1.03 -7.61 -0.59
CA ILE A 195 0.22 -8.01 0.09
C ILE A 195 1.44 -7.68 -0.77
N SER A 196 1.40 -8.03 -2.05
CA SER A 196 2.50 -7.75 -2.99
C SER A 196 2.76 -6.24 -3.12
N PHE A 197 1.71 -5.44 -3.16
CA PHE A 197 1.82 -3.97 -3.23
C PHE A 197 2.30 -3.38 -1.90
N ALA A 198 1.82 -3.88 -0.77
CA ALA A 198 2.28 -3.45 0.55
C ALA A 198 3.78 -3.71 0.75
N LEU A 199 4.33 -4.78 0.16
CA LEU A 199 5.77 -5.05 0.18
C LEU A 199 6.54 -3.92 -0.52
N LEU A 200 6.05 -3.44 -1.64
CA LEU A 200 6.67 -2.32 -2.37
C LEU A 200 6.47 -0.98 -1.64
N VAL A 201 5.32 -0.78 -0.98
CA VAL A 201 5.10 0.37 -0.09
C VAL A 201 6.15 0.38 1.02
N TYR A 202 6.30 -0.74 1.70
CA TYR A 202 7.27 -0.87 2.80
C TYR A 202 8.70 -0.66 2.32
N ALA A 203 9.10 -1.33 1.24
CA ALA A 203 10.45 -1.24 0.68
C ALA A 203 10.81 0.19 0.26
N SER A 204 9.93 0.86 -0.48
CA SER A 204 10.17 2.24 -0.91
C SER A 204 10.19 3.22 0.28
N SER A 205 9.36 2.98 1.30
CA SER A 205 9.37 3.75 2.54
C SER A 205 10.67 3.57 3.34
N TRP A 206 11.12 2.33 3.45
CA TRP A 206 12.36 1.99 4.14
C TRP A 206 13.58 2.62 3.44
N LEU A 207 13.64 2.54 2.11
CA LEU A 207 14.69 3.19 1.32
C LEU A 207 14.66 4.71 1.47
N LYS A 208 13.48 5.32 1.47
CA LYS A 208 13.33 6.77 1.73
C LYS A 208 13.83 7.16 3.11
N LEU A 209 13.55 6.35 4.12
CA LEU A 209 13.95 6.62 5.51
C LEU A 209 15.47 6.52 5.70
N HIS A 210 16.09 5.45 5.21
CA HIS A 210 17.50 5.12 5.47
C HIS A 210 18.47 5.69 4.43
N TYR A 211 18.03 5.78 3.18
CA TYR A 211 18.88 6.20 2.05
C TYR A 211 18.19 7.27 1.18
N PRO A 212 17.75 8.40 1.76
CA PRO A 212 16.95 9.39 1.04
C PRO A 212 17.64 9.96 -0.20
N GLY A 213 18.96 10.07 -0.20
CA GLY A 213 19.73 10.51 -1.37
C GLY A 213 19.75 9.46 -2.48
N ALA A 214 20.04 8.20 -2.14
CA ALA A 214 19.99 7.10 -3.10
C ALA A 214 18.57 6.91 -3.66
N PHE A 215 17.57 7.06 -2.81
CA PHE A 215 16.17 6.97 -3.20
C PHE A 215 15.78 8.09 -4.17
N LEU A 216 16.19 9.34 -3.91
CA LEU A 216 16.01 10.45 -4.85
C LEU A 216 16.68 10.14 -6.20
N ALA A 217 17.95 9.73 -6.20
CA ALA A 217 18.67 9.42 -7.43
C ALA A 217 17.98 8.27 -8.20
N GLY A 218 17.52 7.23 -7.51
CA GLY A 218 16.75 6.13 -8.11
C GLY A 218 15.43 6.58 -8.73
N LEU A 219 14.69 7.49 -8.07
CA LEU A 219 13.47 8.08 -8.60
C LEU A 219 13.74 8.95 -9.84
N LEU A 220 14.81 9.71 -9.83
CA LEU A 220 15.21 10.56 -10.98
C LEU A 220 15.63 9.70 -12.18
N ARG A 221 16.42 8.63 -11.97
CA ARG A 221 16.79 7.68 -13.04
C ARG A 221 15.59 6.98 -13.65
N ALA A 222 14.54 6.75 -12.88
CA ALA A 222 13.35 6.06 -13.32
C ALA A 222 12.31 6.97 -14.02
N GLN A 223 12.61 8.26 -14.20
CA GLN A 223 11.70 9.20 -14.88
C GLN A 223 11.52 8.81 -16.37
N PRO A 224 10.35 9.08 -16.98
CA PRO A 224 9.16 9.69 -16.38
C PRO A 224 8.35 8.68 -15.56
N MET A 225 8.03 9.02 -14.31
CA MET A 225 7.19 8.19 -13.45
C MET A 225 6.60 8.97 -12.26
N GLY A 226 5.53 8.40 -11.68
CA GLY A 226 4.91 8.92 -10.46
C GLY A 226 4.08 10.18 -10.68
N PHE A 227 3.65 10.78 -9.56
CA PHE A 227 2.80 11.97 -9.53
C PHE A 227 3.60 13.27 -9.36
N TYR A 228 4.91 13.17 -9.13
CA TYR A 228 5.74 14.30 -8.76
C TYR A 228 6.76 14.65 -9.83
N SER A 229 6.90 15.95 -10.09
CA SER A 229 7.97 16.46 -10.95
C SER A 229 9.34 16.25 -10.28
N PRO A 230 10.43 16.20 -11.05
CA PRO A 230 11.78 16.17 -10.50
C PRO A 230 12.02 17.26 -9.45
N GLN A 231 11.51 18.48 -9.68
CA GLN A 231 11.62 19.58 -8.73
C GLN A 231 10.95 19.28 -7.38
N SER A 232 9.77 18.64 -7.40
CA SER A 232 9.06 18.24 -6.19
C SER A 232 9.83 17.18 -5.42
N LEU A 233 10.42 16.20 -6.11
CA LEU A 233 11.24 15.15 -5.51
C LEU A 233 12.51 15.73 -4.88
N VAL A 234 13.18 16.64 -5.56
CA VAL A 234 14.36 17.36 -5.04
C VAL A 234 14.00 18.20 -3.81
N ALA A 235 12.87 18.90 -3.85
CA ALA A 235 12.42 19.70 -2.71
C ALA A 235 12.11 18.81 -1.48
N ASP A 236 11.53 17.63 -1.71
CA ASP A 236 11.28 16.65 -0.65
C ASP A 236 12.58 16.13 -0.04
N ALA A 237 13.51 15.66 -0.86
CA ALA A 237 14.80 15.15 -0.39
C ALA A 237 15.59 16.20 0.41
N ARG A 238 15.55 17.47 0.00
CA ARG A 238 16.16 18.57 0.76
C ARG A 238 15.54 18.75 2.13
N ARG A 239 14.22 18.57 2.29
CA ARG A 239 13.57 18.56 3.61
C ARG A 239 14.06 17.41 4.50
N HIS A 240 14.52 16.33 3.90
CA HIS A 240 15.12 15.17 4.58
C HIS A 240 16.66 15.31 4.74
N GLY A 241 17.20 16.48 4.57
CA GLY A 241 18.62 16.75 4.80
C GLY A 241 19.56 16.33 3.66
N VAL A 242 19.02 15.93 2.51
CA VAL A 242 19.85 15.58 1.34
C VAL A 242 20.39 16.85 0.67
N ALA A 243 21.70 16.94 0.54
CA ALA A 243 22.34 17.97 -0.25
C ALA A 243 22.20 17.63 -1.74
N VAL A 244 21.46 18.44 -2.48
CA VAL A 244 21.24 18.23 -3.92
C VAL A 244 21.99 19.30 -4.69
N LEU A 245 22.98 18.89 -5.48
CA LEU A 245 23.81 19.74 -6.30
C LEU A 245 23.10 20.05 -7.63
N ARG A 246 23.38 21.21 -8.20
CA ARG A 246 22.91 21.58 -9.54
C ARG A 246 23.67 20.75 -10.59
N PRO A 247 23.05 20.50 -11.75
CA PRO A 247 23.78 19.92 -12.88
C PRO A 247 25.03 20.75 -13.22
N ASP A 248 26.17 20.07 -13.36
CA ASP A 248 27.44 20.67 -13.74
C ASP A 248 28.03 19.82 -14.86
N ILE A 249 28.23 20.44 -16.03
CA ILE A 249 28.70 19.76 -17.23
C ILE A 249 30.08 19.11 -17.05
N MET A 250 30.86 19.58 -16.08
CA MET A 250 32.21 19.06 -15.80
C MET A 250 32.20 17.92 -14.80
N GLN A 251 31.08 17.71 -14.08
CA GLN A 251 31.01 16.74 -12.96
C GLN A 251 29.83 15.79 -13.05
N SER A 252 28.71 16.24 -13.67
CA SER A 252 27.50 15.41 -13.73
C SER A 252 27.64 14.33 -14.81
N GLU A 253 27.22 13.12 -14.45
CA GLU A 253 27.02 12.01 -15.39
C GLU A 253 25.66 12.10 -16.07
N VAL A 254 25.37 11.16 -16.97
CA VAL A 254 24.08 11.07 -17.67
C VAL A 254 22.94 10.82 -16.69
N ASP A 255 23.18 10.02 -15.67
CA ASP A 255 22.23 9.66 -14.63
C ASP A 255 22.47 10.41 -13.32
N ALA A 256 21.40 10.63 -12.56
CA ALA A 256 21.54 11.15 -11.20
C ALA A 256 22.35 10.16 -10.34
N ASP A 257 23.33 10.64 -9.60
CA ASP A 257 24.25 9.79 -8.83
C ASP A 257 24.50 10.34 -7.42
N LEU A 258 25.11 9.51 -6.57
CA LEU A 258 25.57 9.88 -5.23
C LEU A 258 27.03 10.31 -5.26
N GLU A 259 27.32 11.43 -4.62
CA GLU A 259 28.69 11.86 -4.38
C GLU A 259 29.11 11.63 -2.93
N PRO A 260 30.39 11.30 -2.68
CA PRO A 260 30.93 11.27 -1.34
C PRO A 260 30.83 12.66 -0.70
N VAL A 261 30.41 12.71 0.55
CA VAL A 261 30.46 13.97 1.31
C VAL A 261 31.86 14.22 1.75
N ASN A 262 32.47 15.29 1.25
CA ASN A 262 33.78 15.75 1.78
C ASN A 262 33.52 16.38 3.17
N PRO A 263 34.07 15.81 4.26
CA PRO A 263 33.86 16.32 5.62
C PRO A 263 34.29 17.78 5.79
N GLU A 264 35.25 18.24 5.01
CA GLU A 264 35.79 19.61 5.08
C GLU A 264 34.83 20.68 4.51
N ARG A 265 33.79 20.26 3.76
CA ARG A 265 32.74 21.14 3.18
C ARG A 265 31.43 21.11 3.94
N SER A 266 31.28 20.26 4.93
CA SER A 266 30.09 20.16 5.78
C SER A 266 30.32 20.95 7.05
N GLY A 267 29.61 22.04 7.26
CA GLY A 267 29.58 22.72 8.54
C GLY A 267 29.12 21.79 9.67
N PRO A 268 29.33 22.15 10.96
CA PRO A 268 29.07 21.29 12.09
C PRO A 268 27.56 21.09 12.33
N THR A 269 26.94 20.20 11.60
CA THR A 269 25.64 19.66 11.94
C THR A 269 25.86 18.27 12.54
N GLY A 270 25.79 18.20 13.87
CA GLY A 270 26.05 16.99 14.66
C GLY A 270 24.94 15.95 14.57
N LEU A 271 24.71 15.44 13.38
CA LEU A 271 23.96 14.21 13.12
C LEU A 271 24.89 13.28 12.35
N GLY A 272 25.49 12.35 13.09
CA GLY A 272 26.33 11.30 12.52
C GLY A 272 25.55 10.49 11.50
N SER A 273 26.23 10.22 10.40
CA SER A 273 25.99 9.29 9.32
C SER A 273 25.54 9.89 7.99
N CYS A 274 26.38 9.68 6.98
CA CYS A 274 26.09 9.74 5.54
C CYS A 274 25.19 10.88 5.06
N LEU A 275 25.70 12.11 5.06
CA LEU A 275 25.14 13.17 4.22
C LEU A 275 25.29 12.69 2.76
N GLN A 276 24.22 12.17 2.18
CA GLN A 276 24.20 11.78 0.79
C GLN A 276 24.03 13.05 -0.06
N ARG A 277 24.97 13.29 -0.95
CA ARG A 277 24.83 14.30 -1.99
C ARG A 277 24.33 13.64 -3.26
N VAL A 278 23.37 14.25 -3.91
CA VAL A 278 22.88 13.81 -5.20
C VAL A 278 23.31 14.81 -6.26
N GLN A 279 24.06 14.33 -7.24
CA GLN A 279 24.36 15.06 -8.46
C GLN A 279 23.18 14.89 -9.43
N LEU A 280 22.60 15.99 -9.86
CA LEU A 280 21.50 15.96 -10.82
C LEU A 280 22.02 15.64 -12.23
N GLN A 281 21.18 14.95 -12.96
CA GLN A 281 21.35 14.53 -14.34
C GLN A 281 21.54 15.73 -15.29
N VAL A 282 22.49 15.62 -16.22
CA VAL A 282 22.58 16.47 -17.42
C VAL A 282 22.04 15.64 -18.58
N GLY A 283 20.75 15.65 -18.80
CA GLY A 283 20.11 14.95 -19.90
C GLY A 283 19.23 15.85 -20.75
N PRO A 284 18.91 15.45 -21.97
CA PRO A 284 18.04 16.25 -22.82
C PRO A 284 16.67 16.42 -22.14
N PHE A 285 16.23 17.67 -22.11
CA PHE A 285 14.89 18.06 -21.71
C PHE A 285 13.85 17.57 -22.71
#